data_e4c6cb27b86f853f3e9cbe92dd85336a
#
_entry.id   e4c6cb27b86f853f3e9cbe92dd85336a
#
_cell.length_a   1.000
_cell.length_b   1.000
_cell.length_c   1.000
_cell.angle_alpha   90.00
_cell.angle_beta   90.00
_cell.angle_gamma   90.00
#
_symmetry.space_group_name_H-M   'P 1'
#
loop_
_entity.id
_entity.type
_entity.pdbx_description
1 polymer ?
#
loop_
_entity_poly.entity_id
_entity_poly.type
_entity_poly.pdbx_seq_one_letter_code
_entity_poly.pdbx_strand_id
1 'polypeptide(L)'
;MIGEEITDEELALLRHFALKVETHMSNDTFAALAATFPNDPPASWKVTKKRAEWLARLRPVIYECCINSCVCYVGPHADKKQCPHCKEFRYRPDGKTPRKRFTYVPIIPRLTAYYRSLSMIEKLRYRTTFQPTNGEVHDVFDCRHYQQLKCCNVKVKGQEIPYQYFADSHDIALGLSSDGFAPWRRRTKTC
;
A
#
# COMPACT_ATOMS: atom_id res chain seq x y z
N MET A 1 18.36 -13.61 -2.33
CA MET A 1 18.80 -12.48 -1.49
C MET A 1 18.73 -12.96 -0.05
N ILE A 2 19.91 -13.08 0.56
CA ILE A 2 20.09 -13.48 1.96
C ILE A 2 19.43 -12.39 2.79
N GLY A 3 18.48 -12.78 3.66
CA GLY A 3 17.85 -11.83 4.58
C GLY A 3 18.91 -11.31 5.53
N GLU A 4 19.07 -9.99 5.60
CA GLU A 4 19.81 -9.37 6.70
C GLU A 4 19.14 -9.83 7.98
N GLU A 5 19.91 -10.42 8.88
CA GLU A 5 19.43 -10.80 10.22
C GLU A 5 19.04 -9.54 10.97
N ILE A 6 17.84 -9.57 11.56
CA ILE A 6 17.36 -8.47 12.40
C ILE A 6 18.19 -8.49 13.69
N THR A 7 18.82 -7.39 14.02
CA THR A 7 19.58 -7.27 15.27
C THR A 7 18.64 -7.23 16.49
N ASP A 8 19.17 -7.53 17.69
CA ASP A 8 18.38 -7.47 18.93
C ASP A 8 17.83 -6.06 19.18
N GLU A 9 18.59 -5.01 18.82
CA GLU A 9 18.16 -3.62 18.91
C GLU A 9 16.99 -3.34 17.95
N GLU A 10 17.03 -3.87 16.73
CA GLU A 10 15.94 -3.73 15.77
C GLU A 10 14.71 -4.51 16.21
N LEU A 11 14.91 -5.68 16.82
CA LEU A 11 13.81 -6.46 17.38
C LEU A 11 13.13 -5.72 18.54
N ALA A 12 13.90 -5.10 19.45
CA ALA A 12 13.38 -4.27 20.53
C ALA A 12 12.58 -3.07 19.96
N LEU A 13 13.13 -2.39 18.94
CA LEU A 13 12.45 -1.29 18.27
C LEU A 13 11.12 -1.74 17.61
N LEU A 14 11.10 -2.90 16.97
CA LEU A 14 9.88 -3.46 16.37
C LEU A 14 8.84 -3.84 17.43
N ARG A 15 9.25 -4.34 18.59
CA ARG A 15 8.35 -4.60 19.73
C ARG A 15 7.72 -3.31 20.25
N HIS A 16 8.49 -2.24 20.41
CA HIS A 16 7.96 -0.91 20.77
C HIS A 16 7.02 -0.36 19.71
N PHE A 17 7.34 -0.57 18.42
CA PHE A 17 6.45 -0.20 17.32
C PHE A 17 5.11 -0.96 17.40
N ALA A 18 5.16 -2.28 17.55
CA ALA A 18 3.98 -3.14 17.65
C ALA A 18 3.11 -2.72 18.85
N LEU A 19 3.72 -2.55 20.04
CA LEU A 19 3.01 -2.10 21.24
C LEU A 19 2.21 -0.82 20.98
N LYS A 20 2.87 0.20 20.40
CA LYS A 20 2.19 1.47 20.13
C LYS A 20 1.04 1.33 19.14
N VAL A 21 1.21 0.54 18.08
CA VAL A 21 0.20 0.36 17.03
C VAL A 21 -0.99 -0.45 17.54
N GLU A 22 -0.73 -1.57 18.19
CA GLU A 22 -1.76 -2.49 18.68
C GLU A 22 -2.61 -1.90 19.80
N THR A 23 -1.98 -1.11 20.68
CA THR A 23 -2.69 -0.45 21.79
C THR A 23 -3.26 0.94 21.44
N HIS A 24 -3.08 1.40 20.19
CA HIS A 24 -3.46 2.76 19.77
C HIS A 24 -2.88 3.87 20.68
N MET A 25 -1.68 3.62 21.23
CA MET A 25 -1.04 4.50 22.18
C MET A 25 -0.80 5.90 21.60
N SER A 26 -1.05 6.95 22.38
CA SER A 26 -0.76 8.33 21.96
C SER A 26 0.75 8.58 21.79
N ASN A 27 1.13 9.66 21.10
CA ASN A 27 2.55 10.01 20.98
C ASN A 27 3.15 10.39 22.32
N ASP A 28 2.37 11.06 23.18
CA ASP A 28 2.83 11.52 24.49
C ASP A 28 3.03 10.33 25.44
N THR A 29 2.10 9.38 25.42
CA THR A 29 2.21 8.13 26.18
C THR A 29 3.42 7.32 25.72
N PHE A 30 3.66 7.22 24.41
CA PHE A 30 4.82 6.52 23.88
C PHE A 30 6.14 7.20 24.28
N ALA A 31 6.18 8.54 24.26
CA ALA A 31 7.35 9.29 24.70
C ALA A 31 7.66 9.09 26.21
N ALA A 32 6.61 8.95 27.04
CA ALA A 32 6.76 8.71 28.47
C ALA A 32 7.39 7.35 28.80
N LEU A 33 7.33 6.36 27.90
CA LEU A 33 7.97 5.05 28.09
C LEU A 33 9.47 5.17 28.31
N ALA A 34 10.14 6.14 27.70
CA ALA A 34 11.58 6.34 27.87
C ALA A 34 11.97 6.68 29.32
N ALA A 35 11.12 7.41 30.02
CA ALA A 35 11.32 7.72 31.44
C ALA A 35 10.92 6.53 32.34
N THR A 36 9.94 5.75 31.92
CA THR A 36 9.42 4.60 32.67
C THR A 36 10.38 3.40 32.62
N PHE A 37 11.05 3.21 31.48
CA PHE A 37 11.97 2.10 31.22
C PHE A 37 13.37 2.60 30.86
N PRO A 38 14.13 3.16 31.84
CA PRO A 38 15.43 3.79 31.57
C PRO A 38 16.51 2.82 31.10
N ASN A 39 16.37 1.52 31.36
CA ASN A 39 17.33 0.50 30.93
C ASN A 39 17.11 0.04 29.48
N ASP A 40 15.93 0.23 28.93
CA ASP A 40 15.58 -0.07 27.54
C ASP A 40 14.62 1.03 27.01
N PRO A 41 15.09 2.26 26.89
CA PRO A 41 14.25 3.37 26.48
C PRO A 41 13.89 3.24 24.98
N PRO A 42 12.62 3.34 24.59
CA PRO A 42 12.27 3.36 23.19
C PRO A 42 12.84 4.59 22.50
N ALA A 43 13.32 4.41 21.29
CA ALA A 43 13.63 5.53 20.40
C ALA A 43 12.38 6.40 20.16
N SER A 44 12.57 7.67 19.78
CA SER A 44 11.44 8.54 19.50
C SER A 44 10.52 7.91 18.44
N TRP A 45 9.22 8.16 18.52
CA TRP A 45 8.24 7.60 17.55
C TRP A 45 8.63 7.87 16.09
N LYS A 46 9.18 9.03 15.81
CA LYS A 46 9.67 9.39 14.46
C LYS A 46 10.77 8.44 13.99
N VAL A 47 11.74 8.14 14.84
CA VAL A 47 12.85 7.22 14.54
C VAL A 47 12.33 5.79 14.42
N THR A 48 11.53 5.35 15.39
CA THR A 48 10.93 4.01 15.43
C THR A 48 10.13 3.73 14.15
N LYS A 49 9.24 4.65 13.76
CA LYS A 49 8.44 4.54 12.55
C LYS A 49 9.31 4.48 11.30
N LYS A 50 10.30 5.38 11.18
CA LYS A 50 11.18 5.41 10.00
C LYS A 50 12.00 4.13 9.85
N ARG A 51 12.47 3.56 10.98
CA ARG A 51 13.22 2.31 10.94
C ARG A 51 12.31 1.13 10.60
N ALA A 52 11.11 1.06 11.17
CA ALA A 52 10.11 0.04 10.82
C ALA A 52 9.72 0.10 9.34
N GLU A 53 9.51 1.30 8.78
CA GLU A 53 9.26 1.49 7.34
C GLU A 53 10.42 0.95 6.48
N TRP A 54 11.66 1.19 6.92
CA TRP A 54 12.85 0.72 6.22
C TRP A 54 12.98 -0.80 6.26
N LEU A 55 12.83 -1.42 7.43
CA LEU A 55 12.86 -2.87 7.63
C LEU A 55 11.75 -3.58 6.85
N ALA A 56 10.55 -3.01 6.85
CA ALA A 56 9.42 -3.52 6.07
C ALA A 56 9.58 -3.31 4.55
N ARG A 57 10.60 -2.56 4.11
CA ARG A 57 10.79 -2.13 2.72
C ARG A 57 9.59 -1.36 2.15
N LEU A 58 8.72 -0.85 3.01
CA LEU A 58 7.58 -0.02 2.64
C LEU A 58 8.07 1.43 2.51
N ARG A 59 8.46 1.82 1.30
CA ARG A 59 8.90 3.18 1.00
C ARG A 59 7.77 3.92 0.28
N PRO A 60 7.06 4.82 0.95
CA PRO A 60 6.06 5.64 0.30
C PRO A 60 6.69 6.52 -0.79
N VAL A 61 6.01 6.61 -1.92
CA VAL A 61 6.38 7.52 -3.01
C VAL A 61 5.47 8.74 -2.93
N ILE A 62 6.05 9.93 -2.93
CA ILE A 62 5.30 11.17 -2.85
C ILE A 62 5.15 11.74 -4.25
N TYR A 63 3.91 11.88 -4.70
CA TYR A 63 3.57 12.54 -5.94
C TYR A 63 2.96 13.90 -5.68
N GLU A 64 3.22 14.84 -6.55
CA GLU A 64 2.55 16.13 -6.55
C GLU A 64 1.21 16.02 -7.26
N CYS A 65 0.19 16.66 -6.73
CA CYS A 65 -1.15 16.62 -7.32
C CYS A 65 -1.81 17.99 -7.30
N CYS A 66 -2.83 18.16 -8.13
CA CYS A 66 -3.66 19.34 -8.17
C CYS A 66 -4.28 19.60 -6.79
N ILE A 67 -4.36 20.87 -6.39
CA ILE A 67 -4.97 21.27 -5.11
C ILE A 67 -6.41 20.76 -4.99
N ASN A 68 -7.14 20.71 -6.11
CA ASN A 68 -8.51 20.19 -6.20
C ASN A 68 -8.57 18.68 -6.52
N SER A 69 -7.45 17.96 -6.41
CA SER A 69 -7.35 16.51 -6.67
C SER A 69 -7.74 16.05 -8.10
N CYS A 70 -7.75 16.94 -9.09
CA CYS A 70 -8.14 16.57 -10.45
C CYS A 70 -7.14 15.63 -11.13
N VAL A 71 -5.83 15.83 -10.90
CA VAL A 71 -4.75 15.02 -11.51
C VAL A 71 -3.57 14.88 -10.54
N CYS A 72 -2.82 13.77 -10.67
CA CYS A 72 -1.44 13.68 -10.23
C CYS A 72 -0.52 14.15 -11.38
N TYR A 73 0.54 14.86 -11.05
CA TYR A 73 1.53 15.33 -12.02
C TYR A 73 2.55 14.25 -12.34
N VAL A 74 2.07 13.18 -13.02
CA VAL A 74 2.86 12.03 -13.47
C VAL A 74 2.53 11.70 -14.93
N GLY A 75 3.39 10.94 -15.60
CA GLY A 75 3.19 10.56 -17.00
C GLY A 75 2.94 11.76 -17.91
N PRO A 76 1.83 11.82 -18.66
CA PRO A 76 1.55 12.92 -19.61
C PRO A 76 1.33 14.29 -18.94
N HIS A 77 1.29 14.32 -17.61
CA HIS A 77 1.11 15.55 -16.82
C HIS A 77 2.36 15.95 -16.04
N ALA A 78 3.47 15.21 -16.14
CA ALA A 78 4.67 15.39 -15.31
C ALA A 78 5.24 16.81 -15.36
N ASP A 79 5.31 17.41 -16.55
CA ASP A 79 5.93 18.72 -16.77
C ASP A 79 4.95 19.90 -16.66
N LYS A 80 3.68 19.62 -16.40
CA LYS A 80 2.65 20.68 -16.34
C LYS A 80 2.77 21.48 -15.05
N LYS A 81 2.75 22.80 -15.19
CA LYS A 81 2.74 23.76 -14.06
C LYS A 81 1.33 24.16 -13.63
N GLN A 82 0.32 23.82 -14.44
CA GLN A 82 -1.10 24.08 -14.17
C GLN A 82 -1.92 22.81 -14.41
N CYS A 83 -3.00 22.67 -13.66
CA CYS A 83 -3.95 21.58 -13.86
C CYS A 83 -4.67 21.72 -15.20
N PRO A 84 -4.71 20.69 -16.05
CA PRO A 84 -5.40 20.76 -17.34
C PRO A 84 -6.93 20.92 -17.19
N HIS A 85 -7.50 20.52 -16.06
CA HIS A 85 -8.94 20.57 -15.81
C HIS A 85 -9.39 21.86 -15.15
N CYS A 86 -8.85 22.20 -13.96
CA CYS A 86 -9.31 23.34 -13.18
C CYS A 86 -8.39 24.57 -13.30
N LYS A 87 -7.30 24.50 -14.08
CA LYS A 87 -6.35 25.59 -14.33
C LYS A 87 -5.59 26.10 -13.10
N GLU A 88 -5.78 25.48 -11.93
CA GLU A 88 -5.05 25.81 -10.72
C GLU A 88 -3.54 25.53 -10.86
N PHE A 89 -2.71 26.39 -10.29
CA PHE A 89 -1.26 26.22 -10.30
C PHE A 89 -0.83 25.01 -9.44
N ARG A 90 0.20 24.30 -9.91
CA ARG A 90 0.84 23.18 -9.21
C ARG A 90 1.60 23.65 -7.99
N TYR A 91 2.31 24.77 -8.12
CA TYR A 91 3.20 25.31 -7.09
C TYR A 91 2.59 26.52 -6.38
N ARG A 92 3.14 26.83 -5.20
CA ARG A 92 2.90 28.07 -4.49
C ARG A 92 3.56 29.24 -5.25
N PRO A 93 3.35 30.51 -4.84
CA PRO A 93 3.98 31.69 -5.48
C PRO A 93 5.51 31.63 -5.55
N ASP A 94 6.16 30.83 -4.69
CA ASP A 94 7.61 30.60 -4.71
C ASP A 94 8.08 29.79 -5.95
N GLY A 95 7.16 29.25 -6.74
CA GLY A 95 7.42 28.46 -7.95
C GLY A 95 8.07 27.10 -7.71
N LYS A 96 8.30 26.72 -6.46
CA LYS A 96 9.04 25.49 -6.06
C LYS A 96 8.23 24.56 -5.15
N THR A 97 7.49 25.12 -4.21
CA THR A 97 6.74 24.33 -3.22
C THR A 97 5.42 23.85 -3.80
N PRO A 98 5.19 22.53 -3.94
CA PRO A 98 3.91 22.02 -4.44
C PRO A 98 2.77 22.34 -3.47
N ARG A 99 1.61 22.71 -4.01
CA ARG A 99 0.44 23.08 -3.20
C ARG A 99 -0.22 21.87 -2.54
N LYS A 100 -0.12 20.70 -3.17
CA LYS A 100 -0.66 19.44 -2.63
C LYS A 100 0.22 18.26 -3.03
N ARG A 101 0.33 17.31 -2.14
CA ARG A 101 1.04 16.04 -2.34
C ARG A 101 0.12 14.88 -2.07
N PHE A 102 0.34 13.80 -2.79
CA PHE A 102 -0.30 12.49 -2.59
C PHE A 102 0.78 11.47 -2.24
N THR A 103 0.55 10.73 -1.17
CA THR A 103 1.46 9.66 -0.76
C THR A 103 0.96 8.33 -1.31
N TYR A 104 1.76 7.71 -2.16
CA TYR A 104 1.50 6.39 -2.70
C TYR A 104 2.33 5.35 -1.96
N VAL A 105 1.70 4.32 -1.44
CA VAL A 105 2.37 3.17 -0.84
C VAL A 105 2.35 2.02 -1.85
N PRO A 106 3.53 1.63 -2.40
CA PRO A 106 3.59 0.54 -3.38
C PRO A 106 3.08 -0.77 -2.79
N ILE A 107 2.24 -1.47 -3.56
CA ILE A 107 1.65 -2.75 -3.13
C ILE A 107 2.65 -3.91 -3.20
N ILE A 108 3.61 -3.87 -4.13
CA ILE A 108 4.56 -4.96 -4.39
C ILE A 108 5.34 -5.38 -3.14
N PRO A 109 5.94 -4.46 -2.35
CA PRO A 109 6.65 -4.85 -1.11
C PRO A 109 5.73 -5.56 -0.11
N ARG A 110 4.45 -5.18 -0.04
CA ARG A 110 3.47 -5.82 0.83
C ARG A 110 3.16 -7.25 0.36
N LEU A 111 2.93 -7.43 -0.93
CA LEU A 111 2.71 -8.76 -1.50
C LEU A 111 3.94 -9.66 -1.30
N THR A 112 5.14 -9.12 -1.53
CA THR A 112 6.40 -9.84 -1.26
C THR A 112 6.52 -10.26 0.21
N ALA A 113 6.09 -9.41 1.15
CA ALA A 113 6.10 -9.75 2.58
C ALA A 113 5.13 -10.90 2.91
N TYR A 114 3.99 -11.00 2.23
CA TYR A 114 3.05 -12.12 2.41
C TYR A 114 3.69 -13.47 2.07
N TYR A 115 4.51 -13.52 1.02
CA TYR A 115 5.24 -14.75 0.64
C TYR A 115 6.40 -15.13 1.60
N ARG A 116 6.64 -14.35 2.65
CA ARG A 116 7.59 -14.68 3.73
C ARG A 116 6.93 -15.38 4.92
N SER A 117 5.61 -15.46 4.96
CA SER A 117 4.83 -16.08 6.03
C SER A 117 4.15 -17.34 5.51
N LEU A 118 4.43 -18.50 6.11
CA LEU A 118 3.80 -19.77 5.72
C LEU A 118 2.28 -19.70 5.79
N SER A 119 1.73 -19.10 6.86
CA SER A 119 0.28 -18.97 7.01
C SER A 119 -0.35 -18.08 5.93
N MET A 120 0.37 -17.07 5.47
CA MET A 120 -0.10 -16.23 4.36
C MET A 120 0.02 -16.93 3.01
N ILE A 121 1.06 -17.74 2.81
CA ILE A 121 1.21 -18.56 1.60
C ILE A 121 0.04 -19.53 1.47
N GLU A 122 -0.36 -20.20 2.56
CA GLU A 122 -1.52 -21.08 2.58
C GLU A 122 -2.82 -20.35 2.21
N LYS A 123 -3.04 -19.15 2.75
CA LYS A 123 -4.19 -18.31 2.39
C LYS A 123 -4.16 -17.87 0.92
N LEU A 124 -2.99 -17.52 0.39
CA LEU A 124 -2.84 -17.13 -1.01
C LEU A 124 -3.05 -18.30 -1.99
N ARG A 125 -2.81 -19.53 -1.55
CA ARG A 125 -3.10 -20.74 -2.32
C ARG A 125 -4.59 -20.99 -2.52
N TYR A 126 -5.47 -20.38 -1.73
CA TYR A 126 -6.92 -20.55 -1.84
C TYR A 126 -7.41 -20.43 -3.29
N ARG A 127 -6.93 -19.44 -4.04
CA ARG A 127 -7.30 -19.27 -5.46
C ARG A 127 -7.06 -20.54 -6.30
N THR A 128 -5.94 -21.22 -6.09
CA THR A 128 -5.54 -22.39 -6.88
C THR A 128 -6.20 -23.69 -6.42
N THR A 129 -6.61 -23.74 -5.17
CA THR A 129 -7.29 -24.91 -4.58
C THR A 129 -8.81 -24.79 -4.64
N PHE A 130 -9.33 -23.61 -5.00
CA PHE A 130 -10.75 -23.36 -5.12
C PHE A 130 -11.38 -24.24 -6.21
N GLN A 131 -12.47 -24.94 -5.86
CA GLN A 131 -13.23 -25.79 -6.77
C GLN A 131 -14.57 -25.11 -7.08
N PRO A 132 -14.82 -24.71 -8.34
CA PRO A 132 -16.09 -24.13 -8.72
C PRO A 132 -17.24 -25.14 -8.56
N THR A 133 -18.37 -24.67 -8.07
CA THR A 133 -19.61 -25.46 -8.00
C THR A 133 -20.49 -25.15 -9.21
N ASN A 134 -20.89 -26.16 -9.95
CA ASN A 134 -21.69 -25.97 -11.14
C ASN A 134 -23.05 -25.33 -10.81
N GLY A 135 -23.34 -24.20 -11.44
CA GLY A 135 -24.62 -23.49 -11.35
C GLY A 135 -24.77 -22.53 -10.19
N GLU A 136 -23.79 -22.42 -9.32
CA GLU A 136 -23.82 -21.51 -8.18
C GLU A 136 -22.56 -20.61 -8.17
N VAL A 137 -22.69 -19.41 -7.67
CA VAL A 137 -21.58 -18.45 -7.50
C VAL A 137 -21.37 -18.23 -6.01
N HIS A 138 -20.33 -18.82 -5.46
CA HIS A 138 -19.96 -18.69 -4.05
C HIS A 138 -18.80 -17.75 -3.81
N ASP A 139 -17.96 -17.53 -4.86
CA ASP A 139 -16.75 -16.73 -4.75
C ASP A 139 -16.50 -15.98 -6.07
N VAL A 140 -15.61 -15.00 -6.04
CA VAL A 140 -15.14 -14.28 -7.24
C VAL A 140 -14.50 -15.23 -8.26
N PHE A 141 -13.96 -16.37 -7.80
CA PHE A 141 -13.34 -17.37 -8.64
C PHE A 141 -14.35 -18.23 -9.42
N ASP A 142 -15.63 -18.26 -9.02
CA ASP A 142 -16.74 -18.83 -9.80
C ASP A 142 -17.21 -17.91 -10.91
N CYS A 143 -16.96 -16.61 -10.80
CA CYS A 143 -17.54 -15.65 -11.71
C CYS A 143 -17.04 -15.84 -13.15
N ARG A 144 -17.94 -15.65 -14.10
CA ARG A 144 -17.67 -15.79 -15.54
C ARG A 144 -16.47 -14.97 -16.00
N HIS A 145 -16.30 -13.78 -15.47
CA HIS A 145 -15.18 -12.90 -15.82
C HIS A 145 -13.84 -13.52 -15.46
N TYR A 146 -13.69 -14.04 -14.24
CA TYR A 146 -12.47 -14.71 -13.82
C TYR A 146 -12.16 -15.94 -14.68
N GLN A 147 -13.17 -16.77 -14.96
CA GLN A 147 -13.00 -17.96 -15.80
C GLN A 147 -12.60 -17.59 -17.23
N GLN A 148 -13.16 -16.54 -17.80
CA GLN A 148 -12.77 -16.04 -19.11
C GLN A 148 -11.33 -15.51 -19.13
N LEU A 149 -10.89 -14.80 -18.09
CA LEU A 149 -9.51 -14.31 -17.98
C LEU A 149 -8.49 -15.45 -18.03
N LYS A 150 -8.77 -16.57 -17.39
CA LYS A 150 -7.89 -17.76 -17.42
C LYS A 150 -7.62 -18.30 -18.82
N CYS A 151 -8.51 -18.04 -19.76
CA CYS A 151 -8.36 -18.46 -21.16
C CYS A 151 -7.72 -17.37 -22.03
N CYS A 152 -7.37 -16.22 -21.46
CA CYS A 152 -6.79 -15.10 -22.21
C CYS A 152 -5.30 -14.94 -21.92
N ASN A 153 -4.54 -14.53 -22.93
CA ASN A 153 -3.15 -14.14 -22.73
C ASN A 153 -3.03 -12.76 -22.09
N VAL A 154 -2.00 -12.60 -21.28
CA VAL A 154 -1.69 -11.32 -20.62
C VAL A 154 -1.27 -10.29 -21.65
N LYS A 155 -1.81 -9.05 -21.52
CA LYS A 155 -1.43 -7.91 -22.34
C LYS A 155 -0.63 -6.90 -21.52
N VAL A 156 0.58 -6.60 -21.98
CA VAL A 156 1.47 -5.58 -21.38
C VAL A 156 1.66 -4.44 -22.37
N LYS A 157 1.26 -3.24 -22.01
CA LYS A 157 1.31 -2.04 -22.88
C LYS A 157 0.66 -2.27 -24.26
N GLY A 158 -0.42 -3.04 -24.32
CA GLY A 158 -1.13 -3.36 -25.55
C GLY A 158 -0.55 -4.53 -26.35
N GLN A 159 0.60 -5.09 -25.97
CA GLN A 159 1.19 -6.26 -26.58
C GLN A 159 0.81 -7.52 -25.82
N GLU A 160 0.37 -8.54 -26.53
CA GLU A 160 0.04 -9.84 -25.98
C GLU A 160 1.32 -10.67 -25.80
N ILE A 161 1.45 -11.28 -24.62
CA ILE A 161 2.58 -12.16 -24.31
C ILE A 161 2.09 -13.61 -24.20
N PRO A 162 2.93 -14.64 -24.47
CA PRO A 162 2.55 -16.06 -24.43
C PRO A 162 2.45 -16.56 -23.00
N TYR A 163 1.62 -15.92 -22.16
CA TYR A 163 1.36 -16.25 -20.76
C TYR A 163 -0.09 -15.93 -20.45
N GLN A 164 -0.83 -16.91 -19.95
CA GLN A 164 -2.24 -16.72 -19.60
C GLN A 164 -2.37 -16.12 -18.20
N TYR A 165 -3.44 -15.32 -18.00
CA TYR A 165 -3.77 -14.83 -16.66
C TYR A 165 -3.96 -16.00 -15.69
N PHE A 166 -3.31 -15.90 -14.54
CA PHE A 166 -3.42 -16.86 -13.44
C PHE A 166 -2.91 -18.28 -13.77
N ALA A 167 -2.00 -18.40 -14.75
CA ALA A 167 -1.40 -19.67 -15.14
C ALA A 167 -0.52 -20.27 -14.03
N ASP A 168 0.19 -19.42 -13.27
CA ASP A 168 1.02 -19.86 -12.16
C ASP A 168 0.23 -19.87 -10.84
N SER A 169 0.54 -20.83 -9.98
CA SER A 169 -0.09 -20.93 -8.64
C SER A 169 0.22 -19.75 -7.73
N HIS A 170 1.30 -19.02 -7.99
CA HIS A 170 1.72 -17.83 -7.24
C HIS A 170 1.14 -16.53 -7.80
N ASP A 171 0.44 -16.58 -8.94
CA ASP A 171 -0.24 -15.39 -9.46
C ASP A 171 -1.32 -14.94 -8.47
N ILE A 172 -1.34 -13.64 -8.16
CA ILE A 172 -2.30 -13.07 -7.21
C ILE A 172 -3.42 -12.38 -7.98
N ALA A 173 -4.66 -12.80 -7.73
CA ALA A 173 -5.83 -12.07 -8.19
C ALA A 173 -6.13 -10.89 -7.25
N LEU A 174 -6.14 -9.68 -7.80
CA LEU A 174 -6.45 -8.46 -7.05
C LEU A 174 -7.78 -7.90 -7.53
N GLY A 175 -8.69 -7.67 -6.59
CA GLY A 175 -9.89 -6.87 -6.81
C GLY A 175 -9.65 -5.41 -6.45
N LEU A 176 -10.12 -4.48 -7.27
CA LEU A 176 -10.13 -3.06 -6.95
C LEU A 176 -11.58 -2.62 -6.71
N SER A 177 -11.85 -2.12 -5.51
CA SER A 177 -13.07 -1.39 -5.20
C SER A 177 -12.72 0.04 -4.86
N SER A 178 -13.43 1.00 -5.43
CA SER A 178 -13.25 2.42 -5.15
C SER A 178 -14.57 3.01 -4.69
N ASP A 179 -14.54 3.62 -3.52
CA ASP A 179 -15.68 4.33 -2.95
C ASP A 179 -15.22 5.67 -2.39
N GLY A 180 -16.11 6.66 -2.41
CA GLY A 180 -15.88 7.96 -1.79
C GLY A 180 -16.28 7.91 -0.32
N PHE A 181 -15.43 8.39 0.57
CA PHE A 181 -15.77 8.55 1.97
C PHE A 181 -15.63 10.00 2.42
N ALA A 182 -16.45 10.40 3.38
CA ALA A 182 -16.37 11.72 4.01
C ALA A 182 -15.55 11.61 5.31
N PRO A 183 -14.29 12.10 5.33
CA PRO A 183 -13.42 11.98 6.50
C PRO A 183 -13.87 12.80 7.71
N TRP A 184 -14.86 13.69 7.53
CA TRP A 184 -15.36 14.58 8.57
C TRP A 184 -16.85 14.36 8.86
N ARG A 185 -17.25 14.48 10.10
CA ARG A 185 -18.67 14.33 10.54
C ARG A 185 -19.65 15.21 9.75
N ARG A 186 -19.24 16.37 9.26
CA ARG A 186 -20.10 17.32 8.53
C ARG A 186 -20.24 17.03 7.03
N ARG A 187 -19.68 15.95 6.51
CA ARG A 187 -19.85 15.45 5.13
C ARG A 187 -19.80 16.52 4.00
N THR A 188 -19.09 17.61 4.21
CA THR A 188 -19.04 18.71 3.23
C THR A 188 -18.02 18.49 2.11
N LYS A 189 -17.15 17.47 2.25
CA LYS A 189 -16.17 17.09 1.25
C LYS A 189 -15.97 15.58 1.29
N THR A 190 -16.01 14.94 0.11
CA THR A 190 -15.67 13.53 -0.10
C THR A 190 -14.23 13.42 -0.57
N CYS A 191 -13.49 12.40 -0.13
CA CYS A 191 -12.18 12.04 -0.65
C CYS A 191 -12.32 10.99 -1.74
#